data_bfa5e4b83d890bfe28064ec51b51e312
#
_entry.id   bfa5e4b83d890bfe28064ec51b51e312
#
_cell.length_a   1.000
_cell.length_b   1.000
_cell.length_c   1.000
_cell.angle_alpha   90.00
_cell.angle_beta   90.00
_cell.angle_gamma   90.00
#
_symmetry.space_group_name_H-M   'P 1'
#
loop_
_entity.id
_entity.type
_entity.pdbx_description
1 polymer ?
#
loop_
_entity_poly.entity_id
_entity_poly.type
_entity_poly.pdbx_seq_one_letter_code
_entity_poly.pdbx_strand_id
1 'polypeptide(L)' 'MVNVNIEKLLKKEKRSKYWLCQKMNITSRNLNRIIRGETSSISFKYIEEFCLYLNCNPGDLLSIEKPSLIKN' A
#
# COMPACT_ATOMS: atom_id res chain seq x y z
N MET A 1 -7.30 9.44 -8.51
CA MET A 1 -6.03 8.72 -8.37
C MET A 1 -6.05 7.90 -7.10
N VAL A 2 -5.60 6.66 -7.19
CA VAL A 2 -5.54 5.78 -6.02
C VAL A 2 -4.14 5.83 -5.42
N ASN A 3 -4.06 6.07 -4.12
CA ASN A 3 -2.80 6.10 -3.39
C ASN A 3 -2.72 4.89 -2.47
N VAL A 4 -1.53 4.32 -2.35
CA VAL A 4 -1.28 3.20 -1.45
C VAL A 4 -0.42 3.71 -0.30
N ASN A 5 -0.98 3.70 0.90
CA ASN A 5 -0.40 4.38 2.06
C ASN A 5 0.58 3.51 2.84
N ILE A 6 1.43 2.77 2.14
CA ILE A 6 2.33 1.81 2.78
C ILE A 6 3.36 2.49 3.67
N GLU A 7 3.98 3.55 3.18
CA GLU A 7 5.03 4.22 3.97
C GLU A 7 4.49 4.82 5.25
N LYS A 8 3.31 5.41 5.17
CA LYS A 8 2.66 5.98 6.34
C LYS A 8 2.36 4.92 7.39
N LEU A 9 1.87 3.77 6.94
CA LEU A 9 1.54 2.67 7.84
C LEU A 9 2.78 2.01 8.42
N LEU A 10 3.86 1.92 7.64
CA LEU A 10 5.13 1.40 8.16
C LEU A 10 5.66 2.28 9.27
N LYS A 11 5.57 3.59 9.11
CA LYS A 11 5.98 4.52 10.16
C LYS A 11 5.15 4.33 11.41
N LYS A 12 3.86 4.19 11.24
CA LYS A 12 2.94 3.99 12.37
C LYS A 12 3.30 2.73 13.14
N GLU A 13 3.67 1.66 12.42
CA GLU A 13 4.01 0.38 13.02
C GLU A 13 5.49 0.29 13.39
N LYS A 14 6.27 1.33 13.11
CA LYS A 14 7.71 1.37 13.37
C LYS A 14 8.43 0.21 12.70
N ARG A 15 8.06 -0.07 11.45
CA ARG A 15 8.66 -1.14 10.66
C ARG A 15 9.32 -0.56 9.42
N SER A 16 10.31 -1.28 8.89
CA SER A 16 11.01 -0.86 7.67
C SER A 16 10.41 -1.51 6.43
N LYS A 17 10.70 -0.94 5.27
CA LYS A 17 10.33 -1.55 4.00
C LYS A 17 10.98 -2.92 3.84
N TYR A 18 12.22 -3.05 4.29
CA TYR A 18 12.95 -4.32 4.23
C TYR A 18 12.21 -5.41 5.01
N TRP A 19 11.75 -5.08 6.21
CA TRP A 19 10.97 -6.02 7.01
C TRP A 19 9.73 -6.49 6.25
N LEU A 20 9.02 -5.56 5.61
CA LEU A 20 7.81 -5.89 4.87
C LEU A 20 8.12 -6.75 3.65
N CYS A 21 9.21 -6.43 2.95
CA CYS A 21 9.64 -7.23 1.80
C CYS A 21 9.92 -8.68 2.18
N GLN A 22 10.56 -8.88 3.33
CA GLN A 22 10.84 -10.22 3.80
C GLN A 22 9.58 -10.98 4.18
N LYS A 23 8.65 -10.31 4.87
CA LYS A 23 7.42 -10.95 5.30
C LYS A 23 6.53 -11.35 4.13
N MET A 24 6.49 -10.52 3.10
CA MET A 24 5.65 -10.77 1.94
C MET A 24 6.37 -11.51 0.83
N ASN A 25 7.67 -11.75 0.99
CA ASN A 25 8.48 -12.38 -0.05
C ASN A 25 8.38 -11.61 -1.37
N ILE A 26 8.50 -10.30 -1.29
CA ILE A 26 8.41 -9.40 -2.43
C ILE A 26 9.72 -8.62 -2.53
N THR A 27 10.15 -8.29 -3.73
CA THR A 27 11.38 -7.54 -3.91
C THR A 27 11.18 -6.06 -3.56
N SER A 28 12.26 -5.39 -3.16
CA SER A 28 12.21 -3.97 -2.88
C SER A 28 11.74 -3.19 -4.10
N ARG A 29 12.16 -3.62 -5.29
CA ARG A 29 11.78 -2.97 -6.53
C ARG A 29 10.26 -3.02 -6.73
N ASN A 30 9.67 -4.19 -6.52
CA ASN A 30 8.23 -4.34 -6.70
C ASN A 30 7.48 -3.55 -5.65
N LEU A 31 7.94 -3.58 -4.40
CA LEU A 31 7.30 -2.81 -3.35
C LEU A 31 7.34 -1.32 -3.65
N ASN A 32 8.49 -0.81 -4.09
CA ASN A 32 8.61 0.61 -4.43
C ASN A 32 7.71 1.01 -5.59
N ARG A 33 7.54 0.12 -6.57
CA ARG A 33 6.61 0.39 -7.68
C ARG A 33 5.18 0.54 -7.19
N ILE A 34 4.79 -0.31 -6.26
CA ILE A 34 3.45 -0.22 -5.66
C ILE A 34 3.31 1.08 -4.88
N ILE A 35 4.32 1.42 -4.07
CA ILE A 35 4.30 2.64 -3.25
C ILE A 35 4.18 3.88 -4.12
N ARG A 36 4.87 3.91 -5.25
CA ARG A 36 4.86 5.07 -6.14
C ARG A 36 3.64 5.11 -7.06
N GLY A 37 2.78 4.10 -6.98
CA GLY A 37 1.60 4.06 -7.83
C GLY A 37 1.90 3.77 -9.29
N GLU A 38 3.00 3.09 -9.56
CA GLU A 38 3.40 2.76 -10.93
C GLU A 38 2.70 1.52 -11.46
N THR A 39 1.92 0.85 -10.63
CA THR A 39 1.15 -0.31 -11.06
C THR A 39 -0.29 0.09 -11.29
N SER A 40 -0.91 -0.49 -12.31
CA SER A 40 -2.31 -0.19 -12.62
C SER A 40 -3.28 -1.01 -11.78
N SER A 41 -2.79 -2.04 -11.13
CA SER A 41 -3.64 -2.90 -10.30
C SER A 41 -2.81 -3.50 -9.18
N ILE A 42 -3.50 -4.01 -8.16
CA ILE A 42 -2.88 -4.71 -7.05
C ILE A 42 -3.75 -5.93 -6.75
N SER A 43 -3.12 -7.07 -6.49
CA SER A 43 -3.87 -8.29 -6.25
C SER A 43 -4.55 -8.26 -4.88
N PHE A 44 -5.65 -8.98 -4.76
CA PHE A 44 -6.32 -9.13 -3.48
C PHE A 44 -5.42 -9.77 -2.43
N LYS A 45 -4.57 -10.69 -2.87
CA LYS A 45 -3.61 -11.32 -1.97
C LYS A 45 -2.68 -10.28 -1.35
N TYR A 46 -2.18 -9.36 -2.16
CA TYR A 46 -1.30 -8.31 -1.65
C TYR A 46 -2.04 -7.38 -0.70
N ILE A 47 -3.28 -7.01 -1.03
CA ILE A 47 -4.08 -6.17 -0.16
C ILE A 47 -4.25 -6.85 1.20
N GLU A 48 -4.57 -8.14 1.18
CA GLU A 48 -4.76 -8.91 2.41
C GLU A 48 -3.47 -8.95 3.23
N GLU A 49 -2.33 -9.22 2.59
CA GLU A 49 -1.06 -9.30 3.28
C GLU A 49 -0.62 -7.95 3.84
N PHE A 50 -0.79 -6.88 3.06
CA PHE A 50 -0.48 -5.55 3.57
C PHE A 50 -1.30 -5.22 4.81
N CYS A 51 -2.59 -5.52 4.78
CA CYS A 51 -3.46 -5.25 5.92
C CYS A 51 -3.05 -6.08 7.12
N LEU A 52 -2.69 -7.33 6.89
CA LEU A 52 -2.28 -8.23 7.97
C LEU A 52 -0.98 -7.75 8.62
N TYR A 53 0.05 -7.49 7.82
CA TYR A 53 1.35 -7.12 8.37
C TYR A 53 1.40 -5.69 8.87
N LEU A 54 0.63 -4.80 8.28
CA LEU A 54 0.59 -3.40 8.70
C LEU A 54 -0.52 -3.12 9.71
N ASN A 55 -1.27 -4.15 10.08
CA ASN A 55 -2.33 -4.05 11.08
C ASN A 55 -3.30 -2.92 10.75
N CYS A 56 -3.86 -2.97 9.57
CA CYS A 56 -4.77 -1.92 9.09
C CYS A 56 -5.91 -2.53 8.28
N ASN A 57 -6.91 -1.69 8.00
CA ASN A 57 -8.01 -2.05 7.12
C ASN A 57 -7.69 -1.62 5.69
N PRO A 58 -8.35 -2.22 4.68
CA PRO A 58 -8.15 -1.76 3.30
C PRO A 58 -8.42 -0.27 3.13
N GLY A 59 -9.36 0.30 3.90
CA GLY A 59 -9.63 1.72 3.85
C GLY A 59 -8.48 2.58 4.35
N ASP A 60 -7.64 2.03 5.24
CA ASP A 60 -6.44 2.73 5.70
C ASP A 60 -5.30 2.58 4.69
N LEU A 61 -5.26 1.43 4.01
CA LEU A 61 -4.19 1.13 3.06
C LEU A 61 -4.35 1.92 1.77
N LEU A 62 -5.56 2.03 1.27
CA LEU A 62 -5.85 2.66 -0.01
C LEU A 62 -6.64 3.94 0.20
N SER A 63 -6.28 4.98 -0.53
CA SER A 63 -7.05 6.21 -0.54
C SER A 63 -7.24 6.64 -1.98
N ILE A 64 -8.35 7.32 -2.24
CA ILE A 64 -8.67 7.79 -3.58
C ILE A 64 -8.77 9.30 -3.53
N GLU A 65 -7.97 9.93 -4.36
CA GLU A 65 -8.02 11.37 -4.53
C GLU A 65 -8.94 11.66 -5.69
N LYS A 66 -10.10 12.22 -5.39
CA LYS A 66 -11.09 12.51 -6.42
C LYS A 66 -10.80 13.84 -7.07
N PRO A 67 -10.84 13.90 -8.42
CA PRO A 67 -10.74 15.17 -9.10
C PRO A 67 -11.91 16.07 -8.70
N SER A 68 -11.65 17.37 -8.62
CA SER A 68 -12.70 18.33 -8.23
C SER A 68 -13.86 18.38 -9.22
N LEU A 69 -13.64 17.89 -10.42
CA LEU A 69 -14.67 17.87 -11.46
C LEU A 69 -15.72 16.79 -11.24
N ILE A 70 -15.42 15.79 -10.42
CA ILE A 70 -16.35 14.72 -10.14
C ILE A 70 -17.25 15.17 -9.01
N LYS A 71 -18.52 15.31 -9.33
CA LYS A 71 -19.51 15.71 -8.35
C LYS A 71 -20.56 14.64 -8.23
N ASN A 72 -20.95 14.40 -7.03
CA ASN A 72 -22.06 13.48 -6.86
C ASN A 72 -22.58 13.35 -5.58
#